data_0c131ade16c76ea73b0c3d2b73c48959
#
_entry.id   0c131ade16c76ea73b0c3d2b73c48959
#
_cell.length_a   1.000
_cell.length_b   1.000
_cell.length_c   1.000
_cell.angle_alpha   90.00
_cell.angle_beta   90.00
_cell.angle_gamma   90.00
#
_symmetry.space_group_name_H-M   'P 1'
#
loop_
_entity.id
_entity.type
_entity.pdbx_description
1 polymer ?
#
loop_
_entity_poly.entity_id
_entity_poly.type
_entity_poly.pdbx_seq_one_letter_code
_entity_poly.pdbx_strand_id
1 'polypeptide(L)'
;MDLGLHGKRALITGGSRGIGFAVARALSAEGAALGLVARDAAVLAEAARKLAGRGADVATAVADVTDTPALRGAVDEIAAALGGLDHLVANAGGTVGGGNLSNSRDGEFTATFALNAGHAAELIRAGLPHLRAAGGGAVVIISSITGLRPAPRTAYAAAKAAEIQLAATAAAELAPAGIRVNAVSPGSIMFPGGSWDTFRRENPEAFAAFLGSQFPHHRLGRPDEVADVVAFLLSERASWITGANIVVDGGQRYPSARNFG
;
A
#
# COMPACT_ATOMS: atom_id res chain seq x y z
N MET A 1 8.04 20.04 -9.68
CA MET A 1 8.89 19.03 -10.36
C MET A 1 7.95 18.20 -11.20
N ASP A 2 8.17 18.09 -12.48
CA ASP A 2 7.38 17.17 -13.30
C ASP A 2 7.82 15.73 -13.01
N LEU A 3 6.89 14.88 -12.62
CA LEU A 3 7.12 13.47 -12.30
C LEU A 3 7.02 12.56 -13.54
N GLY A 4 6.54 13.06 -14.67
CA GLY A 4 6.35 12.27 -15.89
C GLY A 4 5.24 11.20 -15.76
N LEU A 5 4.25 11.44 -14.90
CA LEU A 5 3.14 10.51 -14.64
C LEU A 5 1.90 10.81 -15.48
N HIS A 6 1.87 11.92 -16.20
CA HIS A 6 0.77 12.27 -17.08
C HIS A 6 0.54 11.17 -18.15
N GLY A 7 -0.69 10.71 -18.28
CA GLY A 7 -1.08 9.64 -19.20
C GLY A 7 -0.62 8.24 -18.81
N LYS A 8 0.07 8.06 -17.67
CA LYS A 8 0.41 6.74 -17.11
C LYS A 8 -0.83 6.12 -16.46
N ARG A 9 -0.87 4.80 -16.38
CA ARG A 9 -1.98 3.99 -15.87
C ARG A 9 -1.52 3.23 -14.65
N ALA A 10 -2.10 3.54 -13.49
CA ALA A 10 -1.71 2.97 -12.21
C ALA A 10 -2.83 2.17 -11.56
N LEU A 11 -2.59 0.92 -11.18
CA LEU A 11 -3.52 0.10 -10.41
C LEU A 11 -3.13 0.10 -8.93
N ILE A 12 -4.12 0.35 -8.05
CA ILE A 12 -3.94 0.47 -6.60
C ILE A 12 -4.90 -0.48 -5.89
N THR A 13 -4.38 -1.47 -5.16
CA THR A 13 -5.18 -2.29 -4.26
C THR A 13 -5.44 -1.58 -2.95
N GLY A 14 -6.66 -1.72 -2.38
CA GLY A 14 -7.07 -0.95 -1.21
C GLY A 14 -7.18 0.55 -1.48
N GLY A 15 -7.46 0.95 -2.74
CA GLY A 15 -7.50 2.34 -3.20
C GLY A 15 -8.68 3.17 -2.72
N SER A 16 -9.61 2.59 -1.95
CA SER A 16 -10.86 3.26 -1.55
C SER A 16 -10.75 4.16 -0.32
N ARG A 17 -9.71 4.04 0.50
CA ARG A 17 -9.49 4.84 1.73
C ARG A 17 -8.03 4.90 2.16
N GLY A 18 -7.74 5.74 3.15
CA GLY A 18 -6.43 5.82 3.80
C GLY A 18 -5.30 6.13 2.83
N ILE A 19 -4.20 5.39 2.96
CA ILE A 19 -2.99 5.58 2.13
C ILE A 19 -3.30 5.31 0.66
N GLY A 20 -4.01 4.22 0.33
CA GLY A 20 -4.33 3.88 -1.07
C GLY A 20 -5.14 4.97 -1.77
N PHE A 21 -6.11 5.58 -1.10
CA PHE A 21 -6.88 6.70 -1.65
C PHE A 21 -6.03 7.98 -1.80
N ALA A 22 -5.12 8.24 -0.85
CA ALA A 22 -4.19 9.36 -0.96
C ALA A 22 -3.22 9.18 -2.13
N VAL A 23 -2.72 7.95 -2.35
CA VAL A 23 -1.91 7.60 -3.53
C VAL A 23 -2.69 7.83 -4.81
N ALA A 24 -3.93 7.34 -4.89
CA ALA A 24 -4.80 7.56 -6.05
C ALA A 24 -4.98 9.06 -6.34
N ARG A 25 -5.19 9.87 -5.29
CA ARG A 25 -5.32 11.32 -5.41
C ARG A 25 -4.03 12.00 -5.88
N ALA A 26 -2.87 11.59 -5.35
CA ALA A 26 -1.58 12.14 -5.76
C ALA A 26 -1.29 11.83 -7.24
N LEU A 27 -1.50 10.58 -7.67
CA LEU A 27 -1.30 10.17 -9.06
C LEU A 27 -2.29 10.85 -10.01
N SER A 28 -3.54 11.01 -9.59
CA SER A 28 -4.54 11.78 -10.35
C SER A 28 -4.14 13.24 -10.56
N ALA A 29 -3.56 13.88 -9.54
CA ALA A 29 -3.09 15.27 -9.64
C ALA A 29 -1.93 15.42 -10.63
N GLU A 30 -1.17 14.36 -10.87
CA GLU A 30 -0.11 14.27 -11.89
C GLU A 30 -0.64 13.83 -13.27
N GLY A 31 -1.97 13.66 -13.43
CA GLY A 31 -2.60 13.31 -14.70
C GLY A 31 -2.54 11.82 -15.06
N ALA A 32 -2.34 10.93 -14.09
CA ALA A 32 -2.40 9.49 -14.31
C ALA A 32 -3.85 8.98 -14.33
N ALA A 33 -4.15 7.99 -15.18
CA ALA A 33 -5.36 7.20 -15.13
C ALA A 33 -5.26 6.13 -14.03
N LEU A 34 -6.37 5.84 -13.35
CA LEU A 34 -6.38 5.07 -12.11
C LEU A 34 -7.24 3.81 -12.21
N GLY A 35 -6.70 2.68 -11.78
CA GLY A 35 -7.42 1.48 -11.47
C GLY A 35 -7.50 1.26 -9.96
N LEU A 36 -8.69 1.15 -9.40
CA LEU A 36 -8.88 0.93 -7.97
C LEU A 36 -9.49 -0.43 -7.70
N VAL A 37 -8.87 -1.20 -6.80
CA VAL A 37 -9.41 -2.49 -6.32
C VAL A 37 -9.69 -2.39 -4.83
N ALA A 38 -10.90 -2.76 -4.41
CA ALA A 38 -11.29 -2.89 -3.01
C ALA A 38 -12.48 -3.86 -2.85
N ARG A 39 -12.75 -4.32 -1.62
CA ARG A 39 -13.82 -5.29 -1.33
C ARG A 39 -15.20 -4.66 -1.18
N ASP A 40 -15.26 -3.44 -0.66
CA ASP A 40 -16.51 -2.72 -0.41
C ASP A 40 -16.89 -1.90 -1.64
N ALA A 41 -17.90 -2.35 -2.35
CA ALA A 41 -18.37 -1.72 -3.59
C ALA A 41 -18.86 -0.27 -3.37
N ALA A 42 -19.54 0.01 -2.25
CA ALA A 42 -20.08 1.34 -1.98
C ALA A 42 -18.96 2.35 -1.68
N VAL A 43 -17.99 1.95 -0.84
CA VAL A 43 -16.84 2.79 -0.51
C VAL A 43 -15.94 2.99 -1.73
N LEU A 44 -15.80 1.96 -2.57
CA LEU A 44 -15.01 2.05 -3.81
C LEU A 44 -15.67 3.01 -4.82
N ALA A 45 -16.97 2.89 -5.03
CA ALA A 45 -17.72 3.79 -5.92
C ALA A 45 -17.67 5.26 -5.44
N GLU A 46 -17.72 5.49 -4.12
CA GLU A 46 -17.58 6.85 -3.57
C GLU A 46 -16.18 7.42 -3.79
N ALA A 47 -15.14 6.60 -3.62
CA ALA A 47 -13.77 6.99 -3.90
C ALA A 47 -13.58 7.36 -5.37
N ALA A 48 -14.08 6.53 -6.28
CA ALA A 48 -14.02 6.78 -7.72
C ALA A 48 -14.74 8.09 -8.10
N ARG A 49 -15.94 8.33 -7.57
CA ARG A 49 -16.69 9.59 -7.80
C ARG A 49 -15.91 10.82 -7.34
N LYS A 50 -15.25 10.75 -6.19
CA LYS A 50 -14.41 11.86 -5.66
C LYS A 50 -13.22 12.17 -6.56
N LEU A 51 -12.61 11.16 -7.17
CA LEU A 51 -11.48 11.31 -8.08
C LEU A 51 -11.95 11.80 -9.45
N ALA A 52 -13.01 11.21 -10.01
CA ALA A 52 -13.60 11.62 -11.29
C ALA A 52 -14.11 13.08 -11.24
N GLY A 53 -14.67 13.52 -10.12
CA GLY A 53 -15.08 14.92 -9.90
C GLY A 53 -13.91 15.91 -9.90
N ARG A 54 -12.67 15.42 -9.94
CA ARG A 54 -11.43 16.21 -10.11
C ARG A 54 -10.79 16.01 -11.50
N GLY A 55 -11.49 15.34 -12.40
CA GLY A 55 -11.03 15.13 -13.79
C GLY A 55 -10.18 13.86 -13.97
N ALA A 56 -10.10 12.96 -12.98
CA ALA A 56 -9.37 11.71 -13.14
C ALA A 56 -10.15 10.70 -13.99
N ASP A 57 -9.46 9.97 -14.85
CA ASP A 57 -9.96 8.73 -15.46
C ASP A 57 -9.81 7.59 -14.46
N VAL A 58 -10.94 6.95 -14.07
CA VAL A 58 -10.94 5.97 -12.96
C VAL A 58 -11.74 4.72 -13.36
N ALA A 59 -11.05 3.59 -13.45
CA ALA A 59 -11.66 2.26 -13.51
C ALA A 59 -11.68 1.62 -12.11
N THR A 60 -12.69 0.79 -11.82
CA THR A 60 -12.81 0.12 -10.52
C THR A 60 -13.16 -1.35 -10.69
N ALA A 61 -12.63 -2.21 -9.82
CA ALA A 61 -13.02 -3.61 -9.73
C ALA A 61 -13.20 -4.02 -8.26
N VAL A 62 -14.31 -4.72 -7.97
CA VAL A 62 -14.59 -5.22 -6.62
C VAL A 62 -13.98 -6.62 -6.48
N ALA A 63 -12.96 -6.75 -5.62
CA ALA A 63 -12.32 -8.04 -5.37
C ALA A 63 -11.76 -8.13 -3.95
N ASP A 64 -11.77 -9.34 -3.38
CA ASP A 64 -10.92 -9.67 -2.24
C ASP A 64 -9.53 -10.04 -2.76
N VAL A 65 -8.52 -9.31 -2.32
CA VAL A 65 -7.13 -9.51 -2.76
C VAL A 65 -6.52 -10.85 -2.29
N THR A 66 -7.18 -11.55 -1.37
CA THR A 66 -6.78 -12.89 -0.93
C THR A 66 -7.35 -14.00 -1.82
N ASP A 67 -8.32 -13.69 -2.66
CA ASP A 67 -8.83 -14.55 -3.72
C ASP A 67 -8.01 -14.30 -4.99
N THR A 68 -7.02 -15.16 -5.24
CA THR A 68 -6.10 -15.01 -6.37
C THR A 68 -6.80 -14.96 -7.74
N PRO A 69 -7.79 -15.82 -8.07
CA PRO A 69 -8.59 -15.71 -9.29
C PRO A 69 -9.31 -14.36 -9.41
N ALA A 70 -9.98 -13.91 -8.33
CA ALA A 70 -10.70 -12.63 -8.33
C ALA A 70 -9.74 -11.44 -8.50
N LEU A 71 -8.59 -11.44 -7.83
CA LEU A 71 -7.57 -10.40 -8.00
C LEU A 71 -7.06 -10.34 -9.43
N ARG A 72 -6.77 -11.49 -10.04
CA ARG A 72 -6.31 -11.55 -11.44
C ARG A 72 -7.36 -11.01 -12.39
N GLY A 73 -8.62 -11.45 -12.25
CA GLY A 73 -9.72 -10.91 -13.05
C GLY A 73 -9.88 -9.39 -12.91
N ALA A 74 -9.74 -8.86 -11.70
CA ALA A 74 -9.78 -7.43 -11.43
C ALA A 74 -8.62 -6.66 -12.11
N VAL A 75 -7.42 -7.24 -12.13
CA VAL A 75 -6.26 -6.64 -12.84
C VAL A 75 -6.51 -6.59 -14.34
N ASP A 76 -6.99 -7.69 -14.93
CA ASP A 76 -7.27 -7.77 -16.37
C ASP A 76 -8.42 -6.84 -16.79
N GLU A 77 -9.50 -6.76 -15.98
CA GLU A 77 -10.63 -5.85 -16.19
C GLU A 77 -10.18 -4.39 -16.20
N ILE A 78 -9.39 -3.98 -15.20
CA ILE A 78 -8.86 -2.62 -15.10
C ILE A 78 -7.89 -2.33 -16.24
N ALA A 79 -7.01 -3.27 -16.58
CA ALA A 79 -6.07 -3.11 -17.69
C ALA A 79 -6.80 -2.93 -19.03
N ALA A 80 -7.88 -3.68 -19.25
CA ALA A 80 -8.71 -3.53 -20.44
C ALA A 80 -9.41 -2.15 -20.49
N ALA A 81 -9.97 -1.71 -19.36
CA ALA A 81 -10.66 -0.42 -19.25
C ALA A 81 -9.72 0.77 -19.48
N LEU A 82 -8.48 0.71 -18.98
CA LEU A 82 -7.50 1.80 -19.11
C LEU A 82 -6.59 1.68 -20.35
N GLY A 83 -6.71 0.60 -21.12
CA GLY A 83 -5.86 0.34 -22.27
C GLY A 83 -4.44 -0.13 -21.92
N GLY A 84 -4.24 -0.71 -20.74
CA GLY A 84 -2.98 -1.27 -20.22
C GLY A 84 -2.64 -0.81 -18.80
N LEU A 85 -1.46 -1.18 -18.30
CA LEU A 85 -0.93 -0.75 -17.00
C LEU A 85 0.56 -0.41 -17.11
N ASP A 86 0.95 0.69 -16.47
CA ASP A 86 2.34 1.14 -16.34
C ASP A 86 2.86 0.98 -14.91
N HIS A 87 1.96 1.05 -13.90
CA HIS A 87 2.31 1.04 -12.48
C HIS A 87 1.37 0.18 -11.64
N LEU A 88 1.93 -0.44 -10.59
CA LEU A 88 1.17 -1.18 -9.58
C LEU A 88 1.49 -0.68 -8.19
N VAL A 89 0.45 -0.57 -7.34
CA VAL A 89 0.60 -0.26 -5.92
C VAL A 89 -0.09 -1.35 -5.09
N ALA A 90 0.72 -2.22 -4.48
CA ALA A 90 0.26 -3.22 -3.53
C ALA A 90 0.06 -2.56 -2.16
N ASN A 91 -1.13 -1.98 -1.94
CA ASN A 91 -1.41 -1.24 -0.71
C ASN A 91 -2.41 -1.94 0.21
N ALA A 92 -3.30 -2.80 -0.31
CA ALA A 92 -4.19 -3.57 0.55
C ALA A 92 -3.39 -4.38 1.57
N GLY A 93 -3.83 -4.40 2.82
CA GLY A 93 -3.14 -5.10 3.88
C GLY A 93 -3.83 -4.90 5.23
N GLY A 94 -3.36 -5.60 6.23
CA GLY A 94 -3.89 -5.52 7.57
C GLY A 94 -3.56 -6.76 8.39
N THR A 95 -4.20 -6.87 9.56
CA THR A 95 -4.08 -8.01 10.45
C THR A 95 -5.37 -8.81 10.43
N VAL A 96 -5.28 -10.11 10.28
CA VAL A 96 -6.37 -11.05 10.54
C VAL A 96 -6.15 -11.59 11.94
N GLY A 97 -7.18 -11.50 12.79
CA GLY A 97 -7.00 -11.72 14.22
C GLY A 97 -6.26 -10.54 14.88
N GLY A 98 -5.76 -10.71 16.05
CA GLY A 98 -5.17 -9.58 16.76
C GLY A 98 -4.14 -9.90 17.81
N GLY A 99 -3.87 -11.18 18.00
CA GLY A 99 -2.98 -11.66 19.05
C GLY A 99 -1.50 -11.58 18.71
N ASN A 100 -0.71 -11.72 19.74
CA ASN A 100 0.68 -12.11 19.63
C ASN A 100 0.75 -13.62 19.33
N LEU A 101 1.95 -14.16 19.15
CA LEU A 101 2.13 -15.56 18.74
C LEU A 101 1.46 -16.56 19.72
N SER A 102 1.46 -16.29 21.02
CA SER A 102 0.86 -17.14 22.04
C SER A 102 -0.67 -17.12 22.06
N ASN A 103 -1.31 -16.07 21.52
CA ASN A 103 -2.76 -15.86 21.52
C ASN A 103 -3.39 -15.96 20.14
N SER A 104 -2.61 -16.22 19.11
CA SER A 104 -3.14 -16.40 17.75
C SER A 104 -3.92 -17.70 17.63
N ARG A 105 -5.03 -17.65 16.89
CA ARG A 105 -5.81 -18.82 16.54
C ARG A 105 -5.27 -19.50 15.29
N ASP A 106 -5.64 -20.75 15.10
CA ASP A 106 -5.31 -21.50 13.89
C ASP A 106 -5.75 -20.75 12.64
N GLY A 107 -4.84 -20.66 11.65
CA GLY A 107 -5.10 -19.99 10.38
C GLY A 107 -4.90 -18.47 10.36
N GLU A 108 -4.92 -17.76 11.50
CA GLU A 108 -4.77 -16.28 11.52
C GLU A 108 -3.42 -15.82 10.98
N PHE A 109 -2.36 -16.55 11.28
CA PHE A 109 -1.01 -16.26 10.78
C PHE A 109 -0.99 -16.36 9.25
N THR A 110 -1.46 -17.48 8.70
CA THR A 110 -1.52 -17.73 7.25
C THR A 110 -2.42 -16.71 6.54
N ALA A 111 -3.61 -16.41 7.12
CA ALA A 111 -4.51 -15.42 6.55
C ALA A 111 -3.91 -14.00 6.55
N THR A 112 -3.15 -13.65 7.60
CA THR A 112 -2.42 -12.37 7.64
C THR A 112 -1.34 -12.32 6.55
N PHE A 113 -0.59 -13.41 6.34
CA PHE A 113 0.38 -13.50 5.26
C PHE A 113 -0.27 -13.40 3.88
N ALA A 114 -1.38 -14.12 3.66
CA ALA A 114 -2.12 -14.06 2.39
C ALA A 114 -2.60 -12.61 2.07
N LEU A 115 -3.12 -11.91 3.08
CA LEU A 115 -3.61 -10.53 2.92
C LEU A 115 -2.51 -9.50 2.66
N ASN A 116 -1.27 -9.75 3.03
CA ASN A 116 -0.14 -8.83 2.89
C ASN A 116 0.85 -9.34 1.82
N ALA A 117 1.88 -10.07 2.19
CA ALA A 117 2.92 -10.53 1.26
C ALA A 117 2.38 -11.42 0.13
N GLY A 118 1.41 -12.29 0.43
CA GLY A 118 0.77 -13.15 -0.59
C GLY A 118 0.07 -12.31 -1.65
N HIS A 119 -0.79 -11.38 -1.23
CA HIS A 119 -1.48 -10.48 -2.15
C HIS A 119 -0.50 -9.63 -2.97
N ALA A 120 0.57 -9.09 -2.37
CA ALA A 120 1.55 -8.27 -3.10
C ALA A 120 2.24 -9.09 -4.21
N ALA A 121 2.62 -10.34 -3.92
CA ALA A 121 3.21 -11.24 -4.90
C ALA A 121 2.21 -11.57 -6.04
N GLU A 122 0.96 -11.87 -5.70
CA GLU A 122 -0.08 -12.19 -6.68
C GLU A 122 -0.45 -10.99 -7.56
N LEU A 123 -0.50 -9.78 -7.00
CA LEU A 123 -0.71 -8.55 -7.75
C LEU A 123 0.41 -8.33 -8.78
N ILE A 124 1.68 -8.47 -8.36
CA ILE A 124 2.82 -8.34 -9.26
C ILE A 124 2.70 -9.37 -10.38
N ARG A 125 2.46 -10.65 -10.03
CA ARG A 125 2.33 -11.74 -11.00
C ARG A 125 1.19 -11.52 -12.01
N ALA A 126 0.03 -11.04 -11.55
CA ALA A 126 -1.10 -10.71 -12.42
C ALA A 126 -0.81 -9.52 -13.33
N GLY A 127 -0.10 -8.49 -12.84
CA GLY A 127 0.22 -7.29 -13.59
C GLY A 127 1.41 -7.42 -14.54
N LEU A 128 2.28 -8.44 -14.37
CA LEU A 128 3.50 -8.61 -15.20
C LEU A 128 3.25 -8.61 -16.71
N PRO A 129 2.23 -9.30 -17.26
CA PRO A 129 1.96 -9.25 -18.69
C PRO A 129 1.69 -7.82 -19.19
N HIS A 130 0.94 -7.04 -18.43
CA HIS A 130 0.56 -5.67 -18.79
C HIS A 130 1.76 -4.72 -18.70
N LEU A 131 2.59 -4.82 -17.63
CA LEU A 131 3.81 -4.02 -17.48
C LEU A 131 4.80 -4.34 -18.61
N ARG A 132 4.99 -5.61 -18.97
CA ARG A 132 5.84 -6.01 -20.10
C ARG A 132 5.34 -5.46 -21.42
N ALA A 133 4.02 -5.51 -21.65
CA ALA A 133 3.40 -4.96 -22.86
C ALA A 133 3.56 -3.42 -22.94
N ALA A 134 3.66 -2.73 -21.81
CA ALA A 134 3.96 -1.30 -21.72
C ALA A 134 5.46 -0.98 -21.92
N GLY A 135 6.32 -1.99 -22.03
CA GLY A 135 7.78 -1.84 -22.18
C GLY A 135 8.51 -1.62 -20.86
N GLY A 136 7.90 -1.91 -19.73
CA GLY A 136 8.44 -1.73 -18.40
C GLY A 136 7.45 -1.05 -17.45
N GLY A 137 7.93 -0.55 -16.31
CA GLY A 137 7.09 0.16 -15.36
C GLY A 137 7.64 0.20 -13.94
N ALA A 138 6.78 0.54 -12.98
CA ALA A 138 7.18 0.57 -11.58
C ALA A 138 6.12 -0.04 -10.65
N VAL A 139 6.59 -0.72 -9.63
CA VAL A 139 5.77 -1.34 -8.58
C VAL A 139 6.19 -0.76 -7.24
N VAL A 140 5.20 -0.38 -6.41
CA VAL A 140 5.42 -0.01 -5.02
C VAL A 140 4.59 -0.91 -4.11
N ILE A 141 5.24 -1.52 -3.12
CA ILE A 141 4.61 -2.31 -2.06
C ILE A 141 4.54 -1.46 -0.79
N ILE A 142 3.33 -1.28 -0.24
CA ILE A 142 3.15 -0.58 1.04
C ILE A 142 3.35 -1.56 2.18
N SER A 143 4.55 -1.55 2.75
CA SER A 143 4.91 -2.34 3.91
C SER A 143 4.59 -1.60 5.22
N SER A 144 5.46 -1.62 6.21
CA SER A 144 5.34 -0.95 7.49
C SER A 144 6.68 -0.94 8.23
N ILE A 145 6.90 0.04 9.12
CA ILE A 145 8.02 -0.01 10.07
C ILE A 145 7.96 -1.23 11.01
N THR A 146 6.80 -1.88 11.15
CA THR A 146 6.68 -3.14 11.90
C THR A 146 7.42 -4.30 11.23
N GLY A 147 7.69 -4.22 9.94
CA GLY A 147 8.55 -5.16 9.22
C GLY A 147 10.05 -4.97 9.49
N LEU A 148 10.43 -3.84 10.10
CA LEU A 148 11.82 -3.47 10.39
C LEU A 148 12.14 -3.53 11.88
N ARG A 149 11.16 -3.44 12.75
CA ARG A 149 11.31 -3.32 14.20
C ARG A 149 10.35 -4.29 14.89
N PRO A 150 10.73 -4.86 16.06
CA PRO A 150 9.83 -5.71 16.84
C PRO A 150 8.49 -5.01 17.12
N ALA A 151 7.39 -5.75 16.96
CA ALA A 151 6.04 -5.24 17.18
C ALA A 151 5.12 -6.35 17.72
N PRO A 152 4.11 -6.03 18.55
CA PRO A 152 3.30 -7.03 19.27
C PRO A 152 2.46 -7.95 18.38
N ARG A 153 2.17 -7.55 17.13
CA ARG A 153 1.40 -8.36 16.18
C ARG A 153 2.35 -9.18 15.31
N THR A 154 2.77 -10.34 15.81
CA THR A 154 3.84 -11.15 15.20
C THR A 154 3.56 -11.51 13.74
N ALA A 155 2.35 -12.01 13.42
CA ALA A 155 2.01 -12.37 12.04
C ALA A 155 2.09 -11.17 11.08
N TYR A 156 1.59 -10.01 11.52
CA TYR A 156 1.65 -8.79 10.72
C TYR A 156 3.08 -8.29 10.54
N ALA A 157 3.87 -8.27 11.61
CA ALA A 157 5.27 -7.86 11.54
C ALA A 157 6.07 -8.75 10.59
N ALA A 158 5.90 -10.08 10.70
CA ALA A 158 6.55 -11.04 9.81
C ALA A 158 6.10 -10.88 8.35
N ALA A 159 4.80 -10.69 8.09
CA ALA A 159 4.29 -10.45 6.75
C ALA A 159 4.83 -9.14 6.14
N LYS A 160 4.94 -8.07 6.94
CA LYS A 160 5.50 -6.78 6.49
C LYS A 160 7.01 -6.86 6.25
N ALA A 161 7.74 -7.67 7.01
CA ALA A 161 9.14 -7.98 6.71
C ALA A 161 9.28 -8.76 5.39
N ALA A 162 8.39 -9.73 5.16
CA ALA A 162 8.35 -10.48 3.90
C ALA A 162 8.07 -9.59 2.67
N GLU A 163 7.22 -8.56 2.80
CA GLU A 163 6.98 -7.57 1.73
C GLU A 163 8.22 -6.77 1.37
N ILE A 164 9.05 -6.40 2.36
CA ILE A 164 10.31 -5.68 2.13
C ILE A 164 11.27 -6.56 1.34
N GLN A 165 11.42 -7.83 1.76
CA GLN A 165 12.28 -8.78 1.06
C GLN A 165 11.73 -9.14 -0.33
N LEU A 166 10.40 -9.26 -0.47
CA LEU A 166 9.75 -9.46 -1.77
C LEU A 166 10.10 -8.33 -2.75
N ALA A 167 10.02 -7.07 -2.30
CA ALA A 167 10.39 -5.93 -3.13
C ALA A 167 11.84 -5.98 -3.61
N ALA A 168 12.77 -6.29 -2.71
CA ALA A 168 14.20 -6.39 -3.03
C ALA A 168 14.49 -7.52 -4.04
N THR A 169 13.87 -8.70 -3.84
CA THR A 169 14.07 -9.85 -4.72
C THR A 169 13.41 -9.65 -6.08
N ALA A 170 12.15 -9.19 -6.10
CA ALA A 170 11.43 -8.92 -7.34
C ALA A 170 12.09 -7.81 -8.17
N ALA A 171 12.74 -6.83 -7.53
CA ALA A 171 13.50 -5.80 -8.21
C ALA A 171 14.64 -6.40 -9.04
N ALA A 172 15.41 -7.33 -8.47
CA ALA A 172 16.49 -8.00 -9.18
C ALA A 172 15.98 -8.89 -10.33
N GLU A 173 14.89 -9.63 -10.07
CA GLU A 173 14.27 -10.52 -11.05
C GLU A 173 13.70 -9.77 -12.26
N LEU A 174 13.04 -8.62 -12.01
CA LEU A 174 12.25 -7.90 -13.01
C LEU A 174 13.02 -6.75 -13.70
N ALA A 175 14.20 -6.38 -13.20
CA ALA A 175 15.04 -5.35 -13.81
C ALA A 175 15.34 -5.58 -15.29
N PRO A 176 15.61 -6.83 -15.80
CA PRO A 176 15.82 -7.06 -17.22
C PRO A 176 14.60 -6.73 -18.11
N ALA A 177 13.39 -6.69 -17.51
CA ALA A 177 12.16 -6.30 -18.19
C ALA A 177 11.85 -4.79 -18.05
N GLY A 178 12.78 -3.97 -17.54
CA GLY A 178 12.58 -2.56 -17.31
C GLY A 178 11.57 -2.23 -16.19
N ILE A 179 11.33 -3.18 -15.27
CA ILE A 179 10.39 -3.01 -14.18
C ILE A 179 11.14 -2.77 -12.87
N ARG A 180 10.86 -1.63 -12.23
CA ARG A 180 11.39 -1.29 -10.91
C ARG A 180 10.40 -1.74 -9.83
N VAL A 181 10.92 -2.25 -8.71
CA VAL A 181 10.09 -2.65 -7.55
C VAL A 181 10.70 -2.06 -6.29
N ASN A 182 9.91 -1.33 -5.51
CA ASN A 182 10.34 -0.74 -4.25
C ASN A 182 9.29 -0.97 -3.16
N ALA A 183 9.71 -0.93 -1.91
CA ALA A 183 8.84 -0.91 -0.76
C ALA A 183 8.80 0.49 -0.14
N VAL A 184 7.65 0.87 0.40
CA VAL A 184 7.50 2.01 1.31
C VAL A 184 7.03 1.48 2.65
N SER A 185 7.71 1.87 3.73
CA SER A 185 7.41 1.45 5.10
C SER A 185 6.91 2.64 5.93
N PRO A 186 5.57 2.89 5.94
CA PRO A 186 5.01 3.94 6.76
C PRO A 186 5.13 3.63 8.25
N GLY A 187 5.23 4.69 9.06
CA GLY A 187 4.94 4.67 10.48
C GLY A 187 3.43 4.65 10.77
N SER A 188 3.06 5.14 11.93
CA SER A 188 1.65 5.30 12.30
C SER A 188 1.03 6.46 11.53
N ILE A 189 0.02 6.17 10.72
CA ILE A 189 -0.64 7.13 9.84
C ILE A 189 -2.08 7.37 10.29
N MET A 190 -2.45 8.65 10.48
CA MET A 190 -3.78 9.08 10.91
C MET A 190 -4.67 9.36 9.69
N PHE A 191 -5.83 8.71 9.66
CA PHE A 191 -6.91 9.06 8.72
C PHE A 191 -8.27 8.72 9.32
N PRO A 192 -9.36 9.40 8.93
CA PRO A 192 -10.69 9.16 9.43
C PRO A 192 -11.14 7.71 9.23
N GLY A 193 -11.66 7.09 10.29
CA GLY A 193 -12.10 5.68 10.28
C GLY A 193 -10.97 4.64 10.25
N GLY A 194 -9.72 5.06 10.36
CA GLY A 194 -8.56 4.17 10.52
C GLY A 194 -8.39 3.70 11.97
N SER A 195 -7.55 2.68 12.18
CA SER A 195 -7.30 2.11 13.50
C SER A 195 -6.75 3.12 14.52
N TRP A 196 -5.93 4.06 14.08
CA TRP A 196 -5.40 5.13 14.93
C TRP A 196 -6.45 6.18 15.29
N ASP A 197 -7.40 6.47 14.39
CA ASP A 197 -8.53 7.35 14.68
C ASP A 197 -9.48 6.71 15.71
N THR A 198 -9.74 5.42 15.59
CA THR A 198 -10.50 4.65 16.58
C THR A 198 -9.77 4.62 17.91
N PHE A 199 -8.46 4.28 17.93
CA PHE A 199 -7.66 4.24 19.16
C PHE A 199 -7.63 5.60 19.88
N ARG A 200 -7.46 6.70 19.13
CA ARG A 200 -7.48 8.07 19.68
C ARG A 200 -8.80 8.39 20.36
N ARG A 201 -9.93 7.97 19.77
CA ARG A 201 -11.27 8.24 20.33
C ARG A 201 -11.56 7.40 21.57
N GLU A 202 -11.13 6.15 21.55
CA GLU A 202 -11.39 5.20 22.63
C GLU A 202 -10.39 5.32 23.79
N ASN A 203 -9.17 5.79 23.54
CA ASN A 203 -8.07 5.84 24.51
C ASN A 203 -7.28 7.16 24.40
N PRO A 204 -7.90 8.34 24.64
CA PRO A 204 -7.27 9.64 24.37
C PRO A 204 -6.00 9.88 25.19
N GLU A 205 -5.95 9.47 26.45
CA GLU A 205 -4.77 9.64 27.31
C GLU A 205 -3.60 8.76 26.85
N ALA A 206 -3.87 7.48 26.57
CA ALA A 206 -2.84 6.56 26.05
C ALA A 206 -2.34 7.03 24.66
N PHE A 207 -3.22 7.60 23.84
CA PHE A 207 -2.83 8.18 22.57
C PHE A 207 -1.92 9.39 22.74
N ALA A 208 -2.24 10.31 23.68
CA ALA A 208 -1.40 11.46 23.99
C ALA A 208 -0.01 11.05 24.51
N ALA A 209 0.03 10.08 25.43
CA ALA A 209 1.29 9.52 25.94
C ALA A 209 2.13 8.88 24.82
N PHE A 210 1.48 8.14 23.91
CA PHE A 210 2.13 7.54 22.76
C PHE A 210 2.74 8.61 21.83
N LEU A 211 2.00 9.66 21.52
CA LEU A 211 2.51 10.77 20.72
C LEU A 211 3.74 11.44 21.37
N GLY A 212 3.64 11.75 22.64
CA GLY A 212 4.72 12.44 23.37
C GLY A 212 6.01 11.63 23.47
N SER A 213 5.88 10.30 23.59
CA SER A 213 7.04 9.42 23.78
C SER A 213 7.65 8.88 22.50
N GLN A 214 6.83 8.67 21.44
CA GLN A 214 7.29 7.95 20.26
C GLN A 214 7.55 8.85 19.04
N PHE A 215 6.99 10.05 18.99
CA PHE A 215 7.11 10.92 17.83
C PHE A 215 7.86 12.21 18.12
N PRO A 216 9.02 12.46 17.47
CA PRO A 216 9.73 13.74 17.59
C PRO A 216 8.86 14.94 17.18
N HIS A 217 7.95 14.74 16.21
CA HIS A 217 7.03 15.77 15.71
C HIS A 217 5.71 15.85 16.47
N HIS A 218 5.51 15.11 17.57
CA HIS A 218 4.31 15.07 18.39
C HIS A 218 2.99 14.87 17.60
N ARG A 219 3.05 14.18 16.46
CA ARG A 219 1.90 13.82 15.63
C ARG A 219 2.14 12.52 14.87
N LEU A 220 1.05 11.87 14.45
CA LEU A 220 1.13 10.80 13.45
C LEU A 220 1.34 11.39 12.05
N GLY A 221 1.81 10.55 11.14
CA GLY A 221 1.88 10.88 9.72
C GLY A 221 0.48 11.02 9.10
N ARG A 222 0.43 11.72 7.97
CA ARG A 222 -0.76 11.83 7.11
C ARG A 222 -0.62 10.91 5.91
N PRO A 223 -1.73 10.39 5.35
CA PRO A 223 -1.69 9.58 4.13
C PRO A 223 -0.97 10.25 2.96
N ASP A 224 -1.09 11.57 2.84
CA ASP A 224 -0.46 12.33 1.76
C ASP A 224 1.08 12.29 1.84
N GLU A 225 1.64 12.30 3.05
CA GLU A 225 3.10 12.21 3.24
C GLU A 225 3.68 10.86 2.75
N VAL A 226 2.87 9.81 2.75
CA VAL A 226 3.22 8.52 2.16
C VAL A 226 2.97 8.53 0.65
N ALA A 227 1.86 9.11 0.22
CA ALA A 227 1.45 9.16 -1.17
C ALA A 227 2.46 9.91 -2.06
N ASP A 228 3.04 11.01 -1.56
CA ASP A 228 4.05 11.79 -2.27
C ASP A 228 5.31 10.95 -2.56
N VAL A 229 5.73 10.12 -1.58
CA VAL A 229 6.86 9.19 -1.76
C VAL A 229 6.51 8.10 -2.77
N VAL A 230 5.29 7.56 -2.73
CA VAL A 230 4.82 6.56 -3.70
C VAL A 230 4.80 7.14 -5.11
N ALA A 231 4.25 8.34 -5.32
CA ALA A 231 4.23 9.02 -6.60
C ALA A 231 5.65 9.25 -7.13
N PHE A 232 6.57 9.70 -6.28
CA PHE A 232 7.98 9.84 -6.65
C PHE A 232 8.60 8.50 -7.09
N LEU A 233 8.40 7.42 -6.34
CA LEU A 233 8.97 6.10 -6.66
C LEU A 233 8.38 5.49 -7.94
N LEU A 234 7.14 5.80 -8.29
CA LEU A 234 6.54 5.39 -9.56
C LEU A 234 7.05 6.21 -10.75
N SER A 235 7.54 7.42 -10.51
CA SER A 235 7.93 8.38 -11.52
C SER A 235 9.27 8.05 -12.22
N GLU A 236 9.50 8.66 -13.37
CA GLU A 236 10.78 8.61 -14.07
C GLU A 236 11.93 9.28 -13.28
N ARG A 237 11.60 10.11 -12.29
CA ARG A 237 12.59 10.74 -11.39
C ARG A 237 13.25 9.73 -10.45
N ALA A 238 12.61 8.57 -10.24
CA ALA A 238 13.14 7.46 -9.48
C ALA A 238 13.72 6.33 -10.37
N SER A 239 14.10 6.63 -11.62
CA SER A 239 14.56 5.63 -12.61
C SER A 239 15.75 4.78 -12.13
N TRP A 240 16.56 5.27 -11.20
CA TRP A 240 17.72 4.55 -10.64
C TRP A 240 17.46 3.99 -9.22
N ILE A 241 16.18 3.98 -8.78
CA ILE A 241 15.78 3.44 -7.48
C ILE A 241 14.96 2.17 -7.71
N THR A 242 15.54 1.02 -7.35
CA THR A 242 14.86 -0.29 -7.38
C THR A 242 15.40 -1.16 -6.25
N GLY A 243 14.56 -2.02 -5.67
CA GLY A 243 14.91 -2.86 -4.52
C GLY A 243 15.03 -2.11 -3.19
N ALA A 244 14.73 -0.83 -3.17
CA ALA A 244 14.83 0.00 -1.97
C ALA A 244 13.59 -0.17 -1.07
N ASN A 245 13.80 0.02 0.24
CA ASN A 245 12.73 0.22 1.21
C ASN A 245 12.83 1.64 1.79
N ILE A 246 11.85 2.48 1.49
CA ILE A 246 11.80 3.86 1.96
C ILE A 246 10.93 3.96 3.20
N VAL A 247 11.53 4.36 4.32
CA VAL A 247 10.82 4.58 5.59
C VAL A 247 10.19 5.96 5.61
N VAL A 248 8.88 6.02 5.93
CA VAL A 248 8.10 7.27 6.03
C VAL A 248 7.40 7.27 7.37
N ASP A 249 8.14 7.56 8.44
CA ASP A 249 7.68 7.41 9.83
C ASP A 249 7.87 8.65 10.72
N GLY A 250 8.41 9.74 10.18
CA GLY A 250 8.67 10.95 10.96
C GLY A 250 9.63 10.75 12.13
N GLY A 251 10.50 9.74 12.06
CA GLY A 251 11.42 9.39 13.14
C GLY A 251 10.73 8.66 14.31
N GLN A 252 9.58 8.02 14.08
CA GLN A 252 8.87 7.23 15.10
C GLN A 252 9.79 6.21 15.75
N ARG A 253 9.85 6.20 17.09
CA ARG A 253 10.79 5.35 17.85
C ARG A 253 10.32 3.90 17.95
N TYR A 254 9.04 3.69 18.29
CA TYR A 254 8.45 2.36 18.47
C TYR A 254 7.15 2.23 17.68
N PRO A 255 6.93 1.13 16.95
CA PRO A 255 5.85 1.03 15.97
C PRO A 255 4.45 0.77 16.55
N SER A 256 4.28 0.68 17.87
CA SER A 256 3.02 0.35 18.50
C SER A 256 2.79 1.13 19.78
N ALA A 257 1.53 1.51 20.06
CA ALA A 257 1.10 2.01 21.36
C ALA A 257 0.86 0.87 22.38
N ARG A 258 0.96 -0.39 21.96
CA ARG A 258 0.78 -1.58 22.79
C ARG A 258 2.12 -2.24 23.05
N ASN A 259 2.33 -2.75 24.25
CA ASN A 259 3.48 -3.55 24.62
C ASN A 259 3.30 -5.01 24.24
N PHE A 260 4.33 -5.83 24.40
CA PHE A 260 4.28 -7.27 24.13
C PHE A 260 3.43 -8.10 25.12
N GLY A 261 2.75 -7.47 26.05
CA GLY A 261 1.82 -8.12 27.01
C GLY A 261 2.24 -7.97 28.39
#